data_202b90b592ef32fb9b958e2b3f9f8913
#
_entry.id   202b90b592ef32fb9b958e2b3f9f8913
#
_cell.length_a   1.000
_cell.length_b   1.000
_cell.length_c   1.000
_cell.angle_alpha   90.00
_cell.angle_beta   90.00
_cell.angle_gamma   90.00
#
_symmetry.space_group_name_H-M   'P 1'
#
loop_
_entity.id
_entity.type
_entity.pdbx_description
1 polymer ?
#
loop_
_entity_poly.entity_id
_entity_poly.type
_entity_poly.pdbx_seq_one_letter_code
_entity_poly.pdbx_strand_id
1 'polypeptide(L)'
;WSLIIQAILQVLLLSIGLWFVTDWRPKLNFSRSSFHEMFSFGGWMLGARILTTIFDNIYTLTIGKLFTSTYLGYYTQAKKIQSFGSNNLLQAINTVFFPIMSQYQNNPDKQRNGLEQYLRNTLFIIIPIMSILIINANSLVFLILTEKWMPMVPYMQLLCITGILTPFHSGNIQLLMACGKSQLNFKMTMIKGVLRLLNIIISYRWGLTYILIGEVLISIVGLIISTHYARKISFGIIKQLIALKIILFNGALIMLCGFLIKSFFHSEIVSLCLSISSMVFIYLLFGYMFDKKTVNEITFIKNVFI
;
A
#
# COMPACT_ATOMS: atom_id res chain seq x y z
N TRP A 1 -6.68 30.89 4.91
CA TRP A 1 -5.44 31.54 5.33
C TRP A 1 -4.54 30.60 6.12
N SER A 2 -5.06 29.79 7.06
CA SER A 2 -4.23 28.90 7.89
C SER A 2 -3.37 27.93 7.06
N LEU A 3 -3.90 27.35 5.96
CA LEU A 3 -3.15 26.46 5.08
C LEU A 3 -2.02 27.18 4.33
N ILE A 4 -2.22 28.43 3.96
CA ILE A 4 -1.19 29.23 3.28
C ILE A 4 -0.06 29.56 4.26
N ILE A 5 -0.40 29.99 5.47
CA ILE A 5 0.58 30.29 6.52
C ILE A 5 1.37 29.03 6.88
N GLN A 6 0.71 27.88 7.03
CA GLN A 6 1.37 26.61 7.28
C GLN A 6 2.36 26.24 6.18
N ALA A 7 1.97 26.39 4.90
CA ALA A 7 2.84 26.07 3.77
C ALA A 7 4.08 27.00 3.74
N ILE A 8 3.89 28.31 3.97
CA ILE A 8 5.00 29.27 4.01
C ILE A 8 5.94 28.95 5.16
N LEU A 9 5.41 28.72 6.37
CA LEU A 9 6.22 28.34 7.54
C LEU A 9 7.01 27.07 7.30
N GLN A 10 6.40 26.06 6.70
CA GLN A 10 7.06 24.78 6.37
C GLN A 10 8.23 25.01 5.40
N VAL A 11 8.04 25.79 4.33
CA VAL A 11 9.11 26.09 3.37
C VAL A 11 10.23 26.89 4.03
N LEU A 12 9.92 27.88 4.85
CA LEU A 12 10.93 28.67 5.56
C LEU A 12 11.74 27.81 6.52
N LEU A 13 11.09 26.99 7.35
CA LEU A 13 11.78 26.11 8.31
C LEU A 13 12.67 25.08 7.60
N LEU A 14 12.20 24.48 6.50
CA LEU A 14 13.01 23.55 5.70
C LEU A 14 14.22 24.25 5.05
N SER A 15 14.02 25.45 4.52
CA SER A 15 15.11 26.24 3.90
C SER A 15 16.18 26.63 4.92
N ILE A 16 15.75 27.09 6.11
CA ILE A 16 16.63 27.40 7.23
C ILE A 16 17.37 26.13 7.70
N GLY A 17 16.65 25.01 7.86
CA GLY A 17 17.25 23.73 8.25
C GLY A 17 18.32 23.26 7.26
N LEU A 18 18.02 23.31 5.97
CA LEU A 18 19.00 22.98 4.92
C LEU A 18 20.24 23.88 4.99
N TRP A 19 20.05 25.18 5.28
CA TRP A 19 21.15 26.13 5.36
C TRP A 19 22.14 25.82 6.49
N PHE A 20 21.64 25.32 7.63
CA PHE A 20 22.47 24.99 8.79
C PHE A 20 23.02 23.56 8.80
N VAL A 21 22.27 22.60 8.22
CA VAL A 21 22.61 21.17 8.29
C VAL A 21 23.49 20.72 7.12
N THR A 22 23.46 21.43 5.97
CA THR A 22 24.23 21.05 4.78
C THR A 22 25.21 22.14 4.37
N ASP A 23 26.36 21.71 3.83
CA ASP A 23 27.34 22.61 3.19
C ASP A 23 26.91 23.04 1.78
N TRP A 24 25.78 22.51 1.30
CA TRP A 24 25.26 22.85 -0.01
C TRP A 24 24.74 24.29 -0.03
N ARG A 25 25.18 25.05 -1.03
CA ARG A 25 24.70 26.41 -1.29
C ARG A 25 24.17 26.49 -2.72
N PRO A 26 23.02 27.17 -2.95
CA PRO A 26 22.48 27.34 -4.29
C PRO A 26 23.45 28.17 -5.14
N LYS A 27 23.83 27.64 -6.32
CA LYS A 27 24.62 28.33 -7.32
C LYS A 27 23.78 28.54 -8.57
N LEU A 28 23.90 29.70 -9.21
CA LEU A 28 23.22 30.04 -10.45
C LEU A 28 23.89 29.37 -11.66
N ASN A 29 24.10 28.08 -11.59
CA ASN A 29 24.66 27.29 -12.70
C ASN A 29 23.54 26.48 -13.37
N PHE A 30 23.32 26.70 -14.65
CA PHE A 30 22.33 25.95 -15.44
C PHE A 30 23.06 24.97 -16.38
N SER A 31 22.77 23.68 -16.23
CA SER A 31 23.22 22.63 -17.12
C SER A 31 22.00 22.10 -17.93
N ARG A 32 22.03 22.31 -19.24
CA ARG A 32 20.96 21.85 -20.15
C ARG A 32 20.82 20.32 -20.14
N SER A 33 21.92 19.58 -20.02
CA SER A 33 21.91 18.12 -19.94
C SER A 33 21.22 17.65 -18.67
N SER A 34 21.65 18.15 -17.51
CA SER A 34 21.04 17.80 -16.22
C SER A 34 19.57 18.21 -16.15
N PHE A 35 19.21 19.36 -16.72
CA PHE A 35 17.81 19.79 -16.81
C PHE A 35 16.97 18.81 -17.64
N HIS A 36 17.47 18.37 -18.80
CA HIS A 36 16.75 17.43 -19.65
C HIS A 36 16.54 16.07 -18.97
N GLU A 37 17.55 15.54 -18.28
CA GLU A 37 17.46 14.29 -17.52
C GLU A 37 16.47 14.39 -16.37
N MET A 38 16.58 15.45 -15.56
CA MET A 38 15.66 15.70 -14.44
C MET A 38 14.22 15.93 -14.91
N PHE A 39 14.04 16.70 -15.99
CA PHE A 39 12.74 16.99 -16.56
C PHE A 39 12.08 15.75 -17.18
N SER A 40 12.87 14.91 -17.85
CA SER A 40 12.38 13.64 -18.40
C SER A 40 11.93 12.70 -17.28
N PHE A 41 12.75 12.49 -16.25
CA PHE A 41 12.40 11.64 -15.12
C PHE A 41 11.21 12.19 -14.32
N GLY A 42 11.28 13.46 -13.94
CA GLY A 42 10.24 14.15 -13.17
C GLY A 42 8.92 14.30 -13.94
N GLY A 43 9.00 14.54 -15.25
CA GLY A 43 7.83 14.63 -16.13
C GLY A 43 7.03 13.32 -16.18
N TRP A 44 7.69 12.17 -16.28
CA TRP A 44 7.01 10.87 -16.21
C TRP A 44 6.43 10.59 -14.82
N MET A 45 7.13 10.98 -13.74
CA MET A 45 6.59 10.89 -12.38
C MET A 45 5.34 11.77 -12.20
N LEU A 46 5.43 13.02 -12.63
CA LEU A 46 4.30 13.97 -12.59
C LEU A 46 3.13 13.45 -13.39
N GLY A 47 3.36 12.97 -14.62
CA GLY A 47 2.34 12.36 -15.45
C GLY A 47 1.66 11.16 -14.78
N ALA A 48 2.44 10.27 -14.18
CA ALA A 48 1.90 9.14 -13.42
C ALA A 48 1.05 9.60 -12.23
N ARG A 49 1.48 10.64 -11.51
CA ARG A 49 0.73 11.20 -10.37
C ARG A 49 -0.58 11.87 -10.80
N ILE A 50 -0.55 12.66 -11.87
CA ILE A 50 -1.74 13.28 -12.45
C ILE A 50 -2.73 12.21 -12.89
N LEU A 51 -2.28 11.19 -13.62
CA LEU A 51 -3.13 10.07 -14.03
C LEU A 51 -3.76 9.34 -12.85
N THR A 52 -2.97 9.02 -11.81
CA THR A 52 -3.49 8.38 -10.60
C THR A 52 -4.60 9.24 -9.98
N THR A 53 -4.38 10.54 -9.84
CA THR A 53 -5.36 11.46 -9.27
C THR A 53 -6.63 11.54 -10.13
N ILE A 54 -6.48 11.63 -11.44
CA ILE A 54 -7.62 11.64 -12.38
C ILE A 54 -8.42 10.34 -12.28
N PHE A 55 -7.77 9.18 -12.34
CA PHE A 55 -8.46 7.89 -12.26
C PHE A 55 -9.12 7.66 -10.90
N ASP A 56 -8.49 8.03 -9.79
CA ASP A 56 -9.08 7.91 -8.45
C ASP A 56 -10.30 8.81 -8.27
N ASN A 57 -10.26 10.04 -8.82
CA ASN A 57 -11.40 10.96 -8.79
C ASN A 57 -12.52 10.50 -9.71
N ILE A 58 -12.21 10.09 -10.95
CA ILE A 58 -13.22 9.56 -11.88
C ILE A 58 -13.90 8.34 -11.27
N TYR A 59 -13.14 7.43 -10.66
CA TYR A 59 -13.69 6.24 -10.02
C TYR A 59 -14.67 6.62 -8.90
N THR A 60 -14.27 7.52 -8.02
CA THR A 60 -15.11 8.00 -6.92
C THR A 60 -16.35 8.76 -7.40
N LEU A 61 -16.18 9.66 -8.38
CA LEU A 61 -17.28 10.39 -8.99
C LEU A 61 -18.27 9.48 -9.73
N THR A 62 -17.76 8.47 -10.41
CA THR A 62 -18.59 7.50 -11.13
C THR A 62 -19.42 6.67 -10.18
N ILE A 63 -18.85 6.22 -9.06
CA ILE A 63 -19.62 5.55 -7.99
C ILE A 63 -20.72 6.49 -7.47
N GLY A 64 -20.40 7.74 -7.17
CA GLY A 64 -21.37 8.72 -6.68
C GLY A 64 -22.47 9.07 -7.67
N LYS A 65 -22.20 9.01 -8.98
CA LYS A 65 -23.17 9.30 -10.06
C LYS A 65 -24.02 8.09 -10.44
N LEU A 66 -23.44 6.91 -10.49
CA LEU A 66 -24.14 5.66 -10.88
C LEU A 66 -24.94 5.05 -9.72
N PHE A 67 -24.49 5.27 -8.51
CA PHE A 67 -25.16 4.80 -7.29
C PHE A 67 -25.61 6.01 -6.46
N THR A 68 -26.26 5.75 -5.33
CA THR A 68 -26.71 6.83 -4.43
C THR A 68 -25.55 7.40 -3.61
N SER A 69 -25.73 8.60 -3.04
CA SER A 69 -24.80 9.22 -2.10
C SER A 69 -24.49 8.31 -0.89
N THR A 70 -25.44 7.47 -0.51
CA THR A 70 -25.30 6.48 0.57
C THR A 70 -24.24 5.43 0.21
N TYR A 71 -24.29 4.86 -0.98
CA TYR A 71 -23.27 3.90 -1.45
C TYR A 71 -21.88 4.55 -1.60
N LEU A 72 -21.81 5.80 -2.05
CA LEU A 72 -20.57 6.56 -2.05
C LEU A 72 -20.01 6.75 -0.64
N GLY A 73 -20.89 7.02 0.33
CA GLY A 73 -20.52 7.10 1.74
C GLY A 73 -19.92 5.79 2.24
N TYR A 74 -20.58 4.66 1.99
CA TYR A 74 -20.07 3.32 2.35
C TYR A 74 -18.70 3.02 1.73
N TYR A 75 -18.54 3.28 0.44
CA TYR A 75 -17.28 3.09 -0.26
C TYR A 75 -16.15 3.97 0.29
N THR A 76 -16.42 5.26 0.47
CA THR A 76 -15.38 6.20 0.94
C THR A 76 -14.93 5.90 2.35
N GLN A 77 -15.84 5.48 3.24
CA GLN A 77 -15.52 5.11 4.60
C GLN A 77 -14.73 3.79 4.65
N ALA A 78 -15.14 2.79 3.88
CA ALA A 78 -14.40 1.54 3.72
C ALA A 78 -12.97 1.79 3.19
N LYS A 79 -12.84 2.67 2.18
CA LYS A 79 -11.53 3.06 1.61
C LYS A 79 -10.65 3.79 2.63
N LYS A 80 -11.22 4.66 3.49
CA LYS A 80 -10.47 5.33 4.56
C LYS A 80 -9.87 4.33 5.54
N ILE A 81 -10.65 3.36 5.99
CA ILE A 81 -10.20 2.33 6.95
C ILE A 81 -9.07 1.49 6.32
N GLN A 82 -9.27 1.00 5.10
CA GLN A 82 -8.23 0.26 4.36
C GLN A 82 -6.96 1.10 4.17
N SER A 83 -7.12 2.36 3.76
CA SER A 83 -5.99 3.27 3.52
C SER A 83 -5.18 3.57 4.78
N PHE A 84 -5.84 3.71 5.92
CA PHE A 84 -5.18 3.87 7.21
C PHE A 84 -4.29 2.67 7.55
N GLY A 85 -4.78 1.45 7.33
CA GLY A 85 -4.07 0.21 7.66
C GLY A 85 -3.01 -0.21 6.63
N SER A 86 -2.98 0.34 5.40
CA SER A 86 -1.98 -0.05 4.39
C SER A 86 -1.29 1.14 3.73
N ASN A 87 -2.01 2.06 3.10
CA ASN A 87 -1.40 3.09 2.26
C ASN A 87 -0.54 4.08 3.05
N ASN A 88 -0.97 4.49 4.25
CA ASN A 88 -0.20 5.41 5.08
C ASN A 88 1.10 4.76 5.59
N LEU A 89 1.04 3.48 5.97
CA LEU A 89 2.22 2.71 6.35
C LEU A 89 3.20 2.56 5.18
N LEU A 90 2.67 2.22 4.00
CA LEU A 90 3.48 2.12 2.78
C LEU A 90 4.15 3.45 2.42
N GLN A 91 3.44 4.56 2.55
CA GLN A 91 4.00 5.86 2.28
C GLN A 91 5.19 6.17 3.20
N ALA A 92 5.06 5.89 4.50
CA ALA A 92 6.15 6.07 5.46
C ALA A 92 7.37 5.18 5.11
N ILE A 93 7.14 3.90 4.80
CA ILE A 93 8.22 2.97 4.41
C ILE A 93 8.88 3.39 3.09
N ASN A 94 8.10 3.86 2.11
CA ASN A 94 8.61 4.28 0.82
C ASN A 94 9.53 5.51 0.90
N THR A 95 9.32 6.41 1.87
CA THR A 95 10.20 7.58 2.07
C THR A 95 11.64 7.18 2.45
N VAL A 96 11.79 6.03 3.11
CA VAL A 96 13.10 5.48 3.48
C VAL A 96 13.63 4.54 2.40
N PHE A 97 12.78 3.70 1.83
CA PHE A 97 13.17 2.67 0.87
C PHE A 97 13.71 3.25 -0.43
N PHE A 98 13.06 4.26 -0.99
CA PHE A 98 13.43 4.85 -2.27
C PHE A 98 14.88 5.42 -2.28
N PRO A 99 15.30 6.27 -1.32
CA PRO A 99 16.67 6.77 -1.28
C PRO A 99 17.73 5.67 -1.15
N ILE A 100 17.46 4.64 -0.33
CA ILE A 100 18.38 3.51 -0.16
C ILE A 100 18.54 2.74 -1.47
N MET A 101 17.45 2.45 -2.17
CA MET A 101 17.50 1.74 -3.45
C MET A 101 18.18 2.56 -4.54
N SER A 102 18.05 3.89 -4.50
CA SER A 102 18.72 4.78 -5.43
C SER A 102 20.25 4.76 -5.27
N GLN A 103 20.76 4.59 -4.04
CA GLN A 103 22.21 4.42 -3.81
C GLN A 103 22.73 3.08 -4.38
N TYR A 104 21.86 2.07 -4.48
CA TYR A 104 22.23 0.73 -4.98
C TYR A 104 21.86 0.52 -6.45
N GLN A 105 21.57 1.57 -7.23
CA GLN A 105 21.12 1.46 -8.62
C GLN A 105 22.06 0.66 -9.54
N ASN A 106 23.38 0.63 -9.24
CA ASN A 106 24.40 -0.09 -10.01
C ASN A 106 24.76 -1.45 -9.40
N ASN A 107 24.06 -1.93 -8.36
CA ASN A 107 24.32 -3.21 -7.71
C ASN A 107 23.07 -4.08 -7.67
N PRO A 108 22.86 -4.97 -8.66
CA PRO A 108 21.65 -5.80 -8.77
C PRO A 108 21.39 -6.69 -7.55
N ASP A 109 22.45 -7.21 -6.91
CA ASP A 109 22.30 -8.09 -5.74
C ASP A 109 21.79 -7.32 -4.53
N LYS A 110 22.30 -6.11 -4.29
CA LYS A 110 21.79 -5.24 -3.22
C LYS A 110 20.36 -4.78 -3.49
N GLN A 111 20.02 -4.49 -4.74
CA GLN A 111 18.64 -4.15 -5.12
C GLN A 111 17.67 -5.31 -4.90
N ARG A 112 18.09 -6.52 -5.25
CA ARG A 112 17.30 -7.73 -5.04
C ARG A 112 17.06 -8.00 -3.57
N ASN A 113 18.12 -7.98 -2.75
CA ASN A 113 18.03 -8.19 -1.31
C ASN A 113 17.20 -7.10 -0.64
N GLY A 114 17.37 -5.84 -1.06
CA GLY A 114 16.58 -4.72 -0.56
C GLY A 114 15.09 -4.84 -0.89
N LEU A 115 14.72 -5.29 -2.10
CA LEU A 115 13.31 -5.53 -2.43
C LEU A 115 12.74 -6.69 -1.61
N GLU A 116 13.49 -7.78 -1.42
CA GLU A 116 13.05 -8.90 -0.57
C GLU A 116 12.80 -8.42 0.87
N GLN A 117 13.73 -7.68 1.44
CA GLN A 117 13.61 -7.10 2.78
C GLN A 117 12.42 -6.13 2.88
N TYR A 118 12.24 -5.26 1.89
CA TYR A 118 11.07 -4.37 1.82
C TYR A 118 9.76 -5.15 1.84
N LEU A 119 9.61 -6.15 0.95
CA LEU A 119 8.40 -6.94 0.87
C LEU A 119 8.15 -7.72 2.17
N ARG A 120 9.19 -8.34 2.74
CA ARG A 120 9.12 -9.09 3.97
C ARG A 120 8.66 -8.21 5.13
N ASN A 121 9.33 -7.11 5.38
CA ASN A 121 9.04 -6.21 6.51
C ASN A 121 7.66 -5.54 6.36
N THR A 122 7.32 -5.12 5.14
CA THR A 122 6.04 -4.45 4.88
C THR A 122 4.86 -5.42 5.01
N LEU A 123 4.96 -6.63 4.44
CA LEU A 123 3.92 -7.64 4.54
C LEU A 123 3.77 -8.19 5.95
N PHE A 124 4.88 -8.29 6.71
CA PHE A 124 4.83 -8.68 8.12
C PHE A 124 3.98 -7.73 8.96
N ILE A 125 3.88 -6.45 8.59
CA ILE A 125 3.03 -5.48 9.28
C ILE A 125 1.62 -5.44 8.69
N ILE A 126 1.49 -5.42 7.36
CA ILE A 126 0.21 -5.18 6.68
C ILE A 126 -0.72 -6.41 6.73
N ILE A 127 -0.18 -7.62 6.61
CA ILE A 127 -1.00 -8.84 6.61
C ILE A 127 -1.83 -8.98 7.90
N PRO A 128 -1.26 -8.91 9.11
CA PRO A 128 -2.07 -9.04 10.32
C PRO A 128 -3.10 -7.92 10.45
N ILE A 129 -2.75 -6.67 10.14
CA ILE A 129 -3.67 -5.53 10.19
C ILE A 129 -4.86 -5.76 9.25
N MET A 130 -4.61 -6.11 8.01
CA MET A 130 -5.68 -6.36 7.03
C MET A 130 -6.51 -7.59 7.38
N SER A 131 -5.88 -8.66 7.89
CA SER A 131 -6.56 -9.88 8.34
C SER A 131 -7.50 -9.60 9.51
N ILE A 132 -7.06 -8.82 10.49
CA ILE A 132 -7.89 -8.38 11.61
C ILE A 132 -9.09 -7.56 11.10
N LEU A 133 -8.86 -6.63 10.18
CA LEU A 133 -9.92 -5.81 9.59
C LEU A 133 -10.93 -6.65 8.79
N ILE A 134 -10.47 -7.67 8.05
CA ILE A 134 -11.35 -8.56 7.27
C ILE A 134 -12.21 -9.42 8.19
N ILE A 135 -11.61 -10.11 9.15
CA ILE A 135 -12.32 -11.06 10.03
C ILE A 135 -13.26 -10.34 10.98
N ASN A 136 -12.83 -9.22 11.54
CA ASN A 136 -13.61 -8.48 12.53
C ASN A 136 -14.42 -7.34 11.94
N ALA A 137 -14.60 -7.28 10.60
CA ALA A 137 -15.26 -6.18 9.91
C ALA A 137 -16.64 -5.84 10.49
N ASN A 138 -17.50 -6.84 10.72
CA ASN A 138 -18.84 -6.64 11.28
C ASN A 138 -18.77 -5.97 12.67
N SER A 139 -18.04 -6.58 13.61
CA SER A 139 -17.94 -6.09 14.99
C SER A 139 -17.27 -4.72 15.07
N LEU A 140 -16.21 -4.48 14.25
CA LEU A 140 -15.54 -3.18 14.20
C LEU A 140 -16.45 -2.08 13.65
N VAL A 141 -17.17 -2.35 12.56
CA VAL A 141 -18.10 -1.38 11.98
C VAL A 141 -19.25 -1.09 12.94
N PHE A 142 -19.84 -2.12 13.54
CA PHE A 142 -20.92 -1.96 14.52
C PHE A 142 -20.48 -1.10 15.73
N LEU A 143 -19.33 -1.39 16.32
CA LEU A 143 -18.86 -0.71 17.53
C LEU A 143 -18.35 0.72 17.26
N ILE A 144 -17.68 0.97 16.13
CA ILE A 144 -17.05 2.28 15.85
C ILE A 144 -18.00 3.21 15.09
N LEU A 145 -18.78 2.66 14.14
CA LEU A 145 -19.57 3.45 13.20
C LEU A 145 -21.08 3.29 13.38
N THR A 146 -21.54 2.36 14.19
CA THR A 146 -22.95 2.02 14.41
C THR A 146 -23.58 1.15 13.32
N GLU A 147 -24.79 0.63 13.59
CA GLU A 147 -25.54 -0.28 12.71
C GLU A 147 -25.82 0.31 11.31
N LYS A 148 -26.01 1.61 11.20
CA LYS A 148 -26.25 2.32 9.92
C LYS A 148 -25.16 2.02 8.87
N TRP A 149 -23.94 1.71 9.31
CA TRP A 149 -22.79 1.49 8.43
C TRP A 149 -22.53 0.01 8.09
N MET A 150 -23.34 -0.91 8.62
CA MET A 150 -23.18 -2.35 8.36
C MET A 150 -23.14 -2.72 6.87
N PRO A 151 -23.91 -2.07 5.96
CA PRO A 151 -23.83 -2.39 4.54
C PRO A 151 -22.46 -2.13 3.89
N MET A 152 -21.56 -1.38 4.55
CA MET A 152 -20.20 -1.16 4.02
C MET A 152 -19.24 -2.33 4.28
N VAL A 153 -19.59 -3.27 5.16
CA VAL A 153 -18.69 -4.37 5.56
C VAL A 153 -18.13 -5.16 4.38
N PRO A 154 -18.91 -5.65 3.41
CA PRO A 154 -18.37 -6.38 2.27
C PRO A 154 -17.41 -5.51 1.43
N TYR A 155 -17.66 -4.20 1.33
CA TYR A 155 -16.76 -3.28 0.62
C TYR A 155 -15.43 -3.11 1.34
N MET A 156 -15.47 -2.99 2.67
CA MET A 156 -14.27 -2.92 3.50
C MET A 156 -13.42 -4.19 3.39
N GLN A 157 -14.06 -5.37 3.44
CA GLN A 157 -13.36 -6.65 3.28
C GLN A 157 -12.66 -6.78 1.92
N LEU A 158 -13.36 -6.47 0.82
CA LEU A 158 -12.78 -6.50 -0.53
C LEU A 158 -11.61 -5.50 -0.68
N LEU A 159 -11.76 -4.28 -0.15
CA LEU A 159 -10.68 -3.29 -0.18
C LEU A 159 -9.50 -3.70 0.69
N CYS A 160 -9.70 -4.37 1.83
CA CYS A 160 -8.60 -4.89 2.64
C CYS A 160 -7.81 -6.00 1.91
N ILE A 161 -8.47 -6.83 1.09
CA ILE A 161 -7.76 -7.78 0.21
C ILE A 161 -6.82 -7.04 -0.76
N THR A 162 -7.29 -5.94 -1.39
CA THR A 162 -6.40 -5.11 -2.23
C THR A 162 -5.26 -4.50 -1.43
N GLY A 163 -5.49 -4.17 -0.16
CA GLY A 163 -4.48 -3.67 0.77
C GLY A 163 -3.33 -4.64 0.98
N ILE A 164 -3.59 -5.96 1.07
CA ILE A 164 -2.57 -7.01 1.17
C ILE A 164 -1.71 -7.10 -0.10
N LEU A 165 -2.29 -6.83 -1.27
CA LEU A 165 -1.59 -6.89 -2.56
C LEU A 165 -0.76 -5.63 -2.87
N THR A 166 -1.09 -4.51 -2.24
CA THR A 166 -0.46 -3.20 -2.51
C THR A 166 1.05 -3.17 -2.28
N PRO A 167 1.64 -3.79 -1.22
CA PRO A 167 3.09 -3.81 -1.00
C PRO A 167 3.90 -4.36 -2.16
N PHE A 168 3.42 -5.44 -2.79
CA PHE A 168 4.10 -6.05 -3.93
C PHE A 168 4.22 -5.08 -5.10
N HIS A 169 3.11 -4.41 -5.42
CA HIS A 169 3.08 -3.43 -6.49
C HIS A 169 3.94 -2.21 -6.15
N SER A 170 3.81 -1.70 -4.92
CA SER A 170 4.56 -0.53 -4.44
C SER A 170 6.07 -0.77 -4.46
N GLY A 171 6.54 -1.89 -3.88
CA GLY A 171 7.97 -2.21 -3.83
C GLY A 171 8.59 -2.34 -5.22
N ASN A 172 7.90 -3.04 -6.15
CA ASN A 172 8.37 -3.16 -7.52
C ASN A 172 8.44 -1.81 -8.25
N ILE A 173 7.46 -0.91 -8.05
CA ILE A 173 7.48 0.44 -8.62
C ILE A 173 8.62 1.27 -8.03
N GLN A 174 8.81 1.27 -6.72
CA GLN A 174 9.87 2.03 -6.05
C GLN A 174 11.25 1.59 -6.56
N LEU A 175 11.46 0.28 -6.73
CA LEU A 175 12.69 -0.24 -7.32
C LEU A 175 12.90 0.25 -8.76
N LEU A 176 11.87 0.20 -9.60
CA LEU A 176 11.96 0.69 -10.98
C LEU A 176 12.27 2.20 -11.04
N MET A 177 11.64 2.98 -10.16
CA MET A 177 11.90 4.42 -10.07
C MET A 177 13.32 4.71 -9.57
N ALA A 178 13.82 3.96 -8.58
CA ALA A 178 15.19 4.09 -8.10
C ALA A 178 16.24 3.79 -9.18
N CYS A 179 15.89 2.96 -10.18
CA CYS A 179 16.71 2.70 -11.36
C CYS A 179 16.46 3.69 -12.53
N GLY A 180 15.79 4.82 -12.29
CA GLY A 180 15.54 5.82 -13.33
C GLY A 180 14.42 5.46 -14.32
N LYS A 181 13.69 4.36 -14.12
CA LYS A 181 12.67 3.85 -15.06
C LYS A 181 11.26 4.39 -14.77
N SER A 182 11.14 5.71 -14.58
CA SER A 182 9.85 6.37 -14.28
C SER A 182 8.80 6.21 -15.40
N GLN A 183 9.23 6.05 -16.65
CA GLN A 183 8.33 5.75 -17.79
C GLN A 183 7.52 4.47 -17.58
N LEU A 184 8.10 3.43 -16.96
CA LEU A 184 7.40 2.18 -16.68
C LEU A 184 6.32 2.38 -15.63
N ASN A 185 6.56 3.23 -14.63
CA ASN A 185 5.54 3.60 -13.65
C ASN A 185 4.34 4.27 -14.34
N PHE A 186 4.59 5.24 -15.23
CA PHE A 186 3.54 5.89 -16.01
C PHE A 186 2.73 4.88 -16.84
N LYS A 187 3.40 3.97 -17.57
CA LYS A 187 2.72 2.93 -18.37
C LYS A 187 1.86 2.02 -17.50
N MET A 188 2.37 1.56 -16.36
CA MET A 188 1.61 0.70 -15.44
C MET A 188 0.41 1.42 -14.84
N THR A 189 0.55 2.70 -14.49
CA THR A 189 -0.56 3.54 -14.00
C THR A 189 -1.64 3.71 -15.07
N MET A 190 -1.24 3.94 -16.32
CA MET A 190 -2.18 4.05 -17.45
C MET A 190 -2.95 2.73 -17.65
N ILE A 191 -2.25 1.59 -17.71
CA ILE A 191 -2.89 0.28 -17.89
C ILE A 191 -3.90 0.02 -16.77
N LYS A 192 -3.50 0.22 -15.50
CA LYS A 192 -4.40 0.05 -14.35
C LYS A 192 -5.60 1.00 -14.41
N GLY A 193 -5.38 2.25 -14.79
CA GLY A 193 -6.45 3.24 -14.92
C GLY A 193 -7.48 2.85 -15.97
N VAL A 194 -7.02 2.41 -17.15
CA VAL A 194 -7.90 1.92 -18.23
C VAL A 194 -8.68 0.67 -17.76
N LEU A 195 -8.00 -0.29 -17.12
CA LEU A 195 -8.68 -1.49 -16.59
C LEU A 195 -9.75 -1.13 -15.54
N ARG A 196 -9.50 -0.13 -14.69
CA ARG A 196 -10.50 0.37 -13.73
C ARG A 196 -11.72 0.97 -14.42
N LEU A 197 -11.53 1.77 -15.45
CA LEU A 197 -12.65 2.33 -16.21
C LEU A 197 -13.46 1.24 -16.92
N LEU A 198 -12.78 0.28 -17.55
CA LEU A 198 -13.45 -0.88 -18.17
C LEU A 198 -14.22 -1.70 -17.13
N ASN A 199 -13.63 -1.95 -15.96
CA ASN A 199 -14.30 -2.63 -14.87
C ASN A 199 -15.61 -1.93 -14.45
N ILE A 200 -15.61 -0.62 -14.33
CA ILE A 200 -16.83 0.14 -14.01
C ILE A 200 -17.87 -0.08 -15.11
N ILE A 201 -17.50 0.09 -16.39
CA ILE A 201 -18.41 -0.04 -17.54
C ILE A 201 -19.04 -1.44 -17.60
N ILE A 202 -18.27 -2.48 -17.29
CA ILE A 202 -18.75 -3.86 -17.32
C ILE A 202 -19.61 -4.18 -16.11
N SER A 203 -19.17 -3.75 -14.91
CA SER A 203 -19.71 -4.23 -13.64
C SER A 203 -20.80 -3.35 -13.05
N TYR A 204 -21.04 -2.13 -13.57
CA TYR A 204 -21.99 -1.18 -12.94
C TYR A 204 -23.42 -1.74 -12.82
N ARG A 205 -23.86 -2.59 -13.76
CA ARG A 205 -25.20 -3.19 -13.75
C ARG A 205 -25.41 -4.19 -12.63
N TRP A 206 -24.34 -4.80 -12.12
CA TRP A 206 -24.41 -5.82 -11.07
C TRP A 206 -24.21 -5.26 -9.66
N GLY A 207 -23.90 -3.96 -9.55
CA GLY A 207 -23.78 -3.27 -8.28
C GLY A 207 -22.35 -3.03 -7.82
N LEU A 208 -22.21 -2.25 -6.74
CA LEU A 208 -20.91 -1.79 -6.22
C LEU A 208 -19.99 -2.95 -5.80
N THR A 209 -20.55 -4.03 -5.25
CA THR A 209 -19.77 -5.21 -4.83
C THR A 209 -18.99 -5.81 -6.00
N TYR A 210 -19.60 -5.93 -7.19
CA TYR A 210 -18.93 -6.47 -8.37
C TYR A 210 -17.85 -5.55 -8.91
N ILE A 211 -18.04 -4.23 -8.81
CA ILE A 211 -16.98 -3.26 -9.12
C ILE A 211 -15.78 -3.46 -8.21
N LEU A 212 -15.99 -3.72 -6.92
CA LEU A 212 -14.90 -3.96 -5.96
C LEU A 212 -14.24 -5.33 -6.13
N ILE A 213 -14.98 -6.37 -6.52
CA ILE A 213 -14.40 -7.65 -6.95
C ILE A 213 -13.46 -7.44 -8.15
N GLY A 214 -13.90 -6.68 -9.14
CA GLY A 214 -13.06 -6.29 -10.27
C GLY A 214 -11.81 -5.51 -9.85
N GLU A 215 -11.89 -4.64 -8.82
CA GLU A 215 -10.71 -3.94 -8.28
C GLU A 215 -9.69 -4.91 -7.66
N VAL A 216 -10.16 -5.97 -6.99
CA VAL A 216 -9.28 -7.06 -6.50
C VAL A 216 -8.57 -7.74 -7.68
N LEU A 217 -9.30 -8.09 -8.74
CA LEU A 217 -8.71 -8.71 -9.94
C LEU A 217 -7.69 -7.77 -10.62
N ILE A 218 -8.01 -6.48 -10.74
CA ILE A 218 -7.08 -5.47 -11.28
C ILE A 218 -5.84 -5.34 -10.41
N SER A 219 -5.95 -5.48 -9.10
CA SER A 219 -4.81 -5.46 -8.18
C SER A 219 -3.90 -6.69 -8.40
N ILE A 220 -4.47 -7.85 -8.65
CA ILE A 220 -3.70 -9.07 -9.01
C ILE A 220 -3.00 -8.88 -10.37
N VAL A 221 -3.70 -8.38 -11.37
CA VAL A 221 -3.11 -8.05 -12.68
C VAL A 221 -1.99 -7.01 -12.52
N GLY A 222 -2.21 -5.98 -11.70
CA GLY A 222 -1.19 -4.97 -11.38
C GLY A 222 0.05 -5.55 -10.72
N LEU A 223 -0.11 -6.55 -9.83
CA LEU A 223 1.00 -7.29 -9.24
C LEU A 223 1.79 -8.05 -10.31
N ILE A 224 1.11 -8.78 -11.18
CA ILE A 224 1.75 -9.54 -12.27
C ILE A 224 2.54 -8.60 -13.19
N ILE A 225 1.93 -7.50 -13.62
CA ILE A 225 2.57 -6.52 -14.52
C ILE A 225 3.79 -5.88 -13.84
N SER A 226 3.65 -5.39 -12.60
CA SER A 226 4.76 -4.74 -11.89
C SER A 226 5.94 -5.67 -11.67
N THR A 227 5.66 -6.93 -11.31
CA THR A 227 6.69 -7.95 -11.14
C THR A 227 7.34 -8.33 -12.47
N HIS A 228 6.56 -8.39 -13.57
CA HIS A 228 7.10 -8.67 -14.90
C HIS A 228 8.12 -7.61 -15.33
N TYR A 229 7.82 -6.32 -15.12
CA TYR A 229 8.78 -5.26 -15.43
C TYR A 229 9.97 -5.21 -14.48
N ALA A 230 9.77 -5.51 -13.20
CA ALA A 230 10.83 -5.53 -12.20
C ALA A 230 11.76 -6.74 -12.31
N ARG A 231 11.33 -7.87 -12.94
CA ARG A 231 12.09 -9.13 -13.02
C ARG A 231 13.48 -8.99 -13.66
N LYS A 232 13.68 -7.99 -14.53
CA LYS A 232 14.98 -7.74 -15.16
C LYS A 232 16.03 -7.17 -14.19
N ILE A 233 15.57 -6.57 -13.09
CA ILE A 233 16.42 -5.95 -12.06
C ILE A 233 16.45 -6.83 -10.81
N SER A 234 15.32 -7.49 -10.52
CA SER A 234 15.11 -8.26 -9.30
C SER A 234 14.80 -9.73 -9.64
N PHE A 235 13.65 -10.23 -9.18
CA PHE A 235 13.22 -11.61 -9.39
C PHE A 235 11.71 -11.69 -9.70
N GLY A 236 11.33 -12.75 -10.45
CA GLY A 236 9.95 -12.95 -10.90
C GLY A 236 9.01 -13.29 -9.74
N ILE A 237 7.69 -13.26 -10.04
CA ILE A 237 6.61 -13.44 -9.07
C ILE A 237 6.73 -14.73 -8.24
N ILE A 238 7.08 -15.85 -8.86
CA ILE A 238 7.21 -17.14 -8.17
C ILE A 238 8.30 -17.06 -7.10
N LYS A 239 9.45 -16.45 -7.40
CA LYS A 239 10.54 -16.27 -6.42
C LYS A 239 10.14 -15.30 -5.30
N GLN A 240 9.38 -14.23 -5.61
CA GLN A 240 8.84 -13.35 -4.58
C GLN A 240 7.90 -14.09 -3.63
N LEU A 241 6.97 -14.90 -4.16
CA LEU A 241 6.04 -15.68 -3.34
C LEU A 241 6.75 -16.75 -2.49
N ILE A 242 7.76 -17.43 -3.07
CA ILE A 242 8.56 -18.43 -2.34
C ILE A 242 9.34 -17.76 -1.18
N ALA A 243 9.95 -16.59 -1.42
CA ALA A 243 10.67 -15.86 -0.39
C ALA A 243 9.77 -15.42 0.77
N LEU A 244 8.48 -15.22 0.50
CA LEU A 244 7.48 -14.73 1.46
C LEU A 244 6.55 -15.83 1.98
N LYS A 245 6.79 -17.10 1.60
CA LYS A 245 5.89 -18.24 1.92
C LYS A 245 5.53 -18.34 3.40
N ILE A 246 6.49 -18.09 4.30
CA ILE A 246 6.27 -18.16 5.75
C ILE A 246 5.30 -17.07 6.22
N ILE A 247 5.48 -15.84 5.75
CA ILE A 247 4.61 -14.70 6.11
C ILE A 247 3.21 -14.90 5.55
N LEU A 248 3.10 -15.36 4.30
CA LEU A 248 1.81 -15.65 3.67
C LEU A 248 1.08 -16.81 4.36
N PHE A 249 1.81 -17.87 4.72
CA PHE A 249 1.25 -18.99 5.47
C PHE A 249 0.77 -18.56 6.86
N ASN A 250 1.59 -17.77 7.58
CA ASN A 250 1.20 -17.20 8.87
C ASN A 250 -0.05 -16.31 8.74
N GLY A 251 -0.14 -15.50 7.68
CA GLY A 251 -1.32 -14.72 7.37
C GLY A 251 -2.58 -15.57 7.17
N ALA A 252 -2.48 -16.67 6.42
CA ALA A 252 -3.59 -17.61 6.23
C ALA A 252 -4.00 -18.28 7.55
N LEU A 253 -3.03 -18.67 8.36
CA LEU A 253 -3.26 -19.31 9.64
C LEU A 253 -4.01 -18.40 10.62
N ILE A 254 -3.62 -17.13 10.74
CA ILE A 254 -4.32 -16.18 11.61
C ILE A 254 -5.74 -15.86 11.12
N MET A 255 -5.97 -15.81 9.80
CA MET A 255 -7.31 -15.65 9.25
C MET A 255 -8.20 -16.84 9.60
N LEU A 256 -7.68 -18.06 9.49
CA LEU A 256 -8.40 -19.28 9.86
C LEU A 256 -8.72 -19.31 11.36
N CYS A 257 -7.74 -19.01 12.22
CA CYS A 257 -7.95 -18.93 13.68
C CYS A 257 -9.00 -17.88 14.06
N GLY A 258 -8.92 -16.69 13.49
CA GLY A 258 -9.89 -15.62 13.73
C GLY A 258 -11.31 -16.01 13.29
N PHE A 259 -11.44 -16.69 12.14
CA PHE A 259 -12.71 -17.21 11.65
C PHE A 259 -13.30 -18.27 12.59
N LEU A 260 -12.48 -19.23 13.05
CA LEU A 260 -12.90 -20.26 13.99
C LEU A 260 -13.39 -19.64 15.31
N ILE A 261 -12.65 -18.71 15.89
CA ILE A 261 -13.06 -18.06 17.14
C ILE A 261 -14.41 -17.36 16.97
N LYS A 262 -14.64 -16.68 15.84
CA LYS A 262 -15.91 -16.03 15.57
C LYS A 262 -17.08 -17.00 15.41
N SER A 263 -16.84 -18.21 14.94
CA SER A 263 -17.89 -19.25 14.83
C SER A 263 -18.28 -19.85 16.17
N PHE A 264 -17.37 -19.86 17.16
CA PHE A 264 -17.64 -20.44 18.49
C PHE A 264 -18.27 -19.43 19.48
N PHE A 265 -17.90 -18.15 19.39
CA PHE A 265 -18.33 -17.14 20.35
C PHE A 265 -19.40 -16.22 19.74
N HIS A 266 -20.61 -16.25 20.29
CA HIS A 266 -21.75 -15.46 19.81
C HIS A 266 -21.77 -14.00 20.34
N SER A 267 -21.08 -13.72 21.47
CA SER A 267 -20.99 -12.36 22.00
C SER A 267 -20.06 -11.51 21.13
N GLU A 268 -20.54 -10.43 20.56
CA GLU A 268 -19.82 -9.54 19.63
C GLU A 268 -18.51 -8.99 20.23
N ILE A 269 -18.57 -8.47 21.47
CA ILE A 269 -17.41 -7.86 22.14
C ILE A 269 -16.39 -8.92 22.54
N VAL A 270 -16.85 -10.04 23.14
CA VAL A 270 -15.96 -11.11 23.58
C VAL A 270 -15.29 -11.77 22.38
N SER A 271 -16.03 -12.07 21.31
CA SER A 271 -15.46 -12.65 20.09
C SER A 271 -14.45 -11.71 19.43
N LEU A 272 -14.69 -10.40 19.44
CA LEU A 272 -13.76 -9.40 18.91
C LEU A 272 -12.46 -9.34 19.71
N CYS A 273 -12.55 -9.24 21.04
CA CYS A 273 -11.34 -9.19 21.89
C CYS A 273 -10.53 -10.48 21.79
N LEU A 274 -11.18 -11.65 21.84
CA LEU A 274 -10.52 -12.94 21.74
C LEU A 274 -9.92 -13.18 20.33
N SER A 275 -10.62 -12.81 19.28
CA SER A 275 -10.10 -12.96 17.91
C SER A 275 -8.88 -12.07 17.68
N ILE A 276 -8.93 -10.79 18.06
CA ILE A 276 -7.78 -9.88 17.88
C ILE A 276 -6.59 -10.36 18.71
N SER A 277 -6.77 -10.64 20.01
CA SER A 277 -5.68 -11.08 20.88
C SER A 277 -5.05 -12.39 20.43
N SER A 278 -5.85 -13.38 20.05
CA SER A 278 -5.35 -14.66 19.51
C SER A 278 -4.64 -14.50 18.16
N MET A 279 -5.20 -13.72 17.23
CA MET A 279 -4.57 -13.45 15.93
C MET A 279 -3.21 -12.77 16.10
N VAL A 280 -3.10 -11.76 16.97
CA VAL A 280 -1.84 -11.08 17.26
C VAL A 280 -0.85 -12.03 17.94
N PHE A 281 -1.29 -12.79 18.97
CA PHE A 281 -0.44 -13.72 19.69
C PHE A 281 0.12 -14.81 18.77
N ILE A 282 -0.74 -15.48 17.98
CA ILE A 282 -0.32 -16.54 17.05
C ILE A 282 0.63 -15.98 15.99
N TYR A 283 0.34 -14.77 15.47
CA TYR A 283 1.17 -14.15 14.45
C TYR A 283 2.59 -13.86 14.96
N LEU A 284 2.69 -13.27 16.14
CA LEU A 284 3.99 -12.96 16.76
C LEU A 284 4.75 -14.22 17.16
N LEU A 285 4.07 -15.21 17.74
CA LEU A 285 4.66 -16.48 18.16
C LEU A 285 5.20 -17.24 16.94
N PHE A 286 4.41 -17.38 15.88
CA PHE A 286 4.82 -18.08 14.66
C PHE A 286 5.93 -17.31 13.94
N GLY A 287 5.84 -15.97 13.86
CA GLY A 287 6.89 -15.11 13.34
C GLY A 287 8.21 -15.29 14.08
N TYR A 288 8.17 -15.32 15.42
CA TYR A 288 9.36 -15.56 16.26
C TYR A 288 9.98 -16.95 16.04
N MET A 289 9.15 -17.98 15.89
CA MET A 289 9.63 -19.36 15.71
C MET A 289 10.22 -19.61 14.32
N PHE A 290 9.58 -19.12 13.27
CA PHE A 290 9.88 -19.50 11.88
C PHE A 290 10.46 -18.39 11.01
N ASP A 291 10.30 -17.11 11.38
CA ASP A 291 10.84 -15.96 10.65
C ASP A 291 11.72 -15.05 11.52
N LYS A 292 12.69 -15.66 12.21
CA LYS A 292 13.66 -14.95 13.07
C LYS A 292 14.38 -13.80 12.32
N LYS A 293 14.58 -13.94 11.00
CA LYS A 293 15.24 -12.92 10.20
C LYS A 293 14.42 -11.62 10.20
N THR A 294 13.12 -11.70 9.91
CA THR A 294 12.23 -10.52 9.89
C THR A 294 12.07 -9.91 11.28
N VAL A 295 11.92 -10.74 12.33
CA VAL A 295 11.78 -10.24 13.69
C VAL A 295 13.06 -9.51 14.14
N ASN A 296 14.24 -10.04 13.85
CA ASN A 296 15.52 -9.39 14.19
C ASN A 296 15.73 -8.09 13.39
N GLU A 297 15.32 -8.04 12.13
CA GLU A 297 15.42 -6.82 11.31
C GLU A 297 14.48 -5.72 11.83
N ILE A 298 13.26 -6.06 12.25
CA ILE A 298 12.32 -5.08 12.84
C ILE A 298 12.83 -4.58 14.20
N THR A 299 13.41 -5.45 15.04
CA THR A 299 14.03 -5.03 16.29
C THR A 299 15.27 -4.17 16.07
N PHE A 300 16.04 -4.42 15.02
CA PHE A 300 17.17 -3.56 14.64
C PHE A 300 16.70 -2.15 14.20
N ILE A 301 15.63 -2.05 13.43
CA ILE A 301 15.03 -0.76 13.08
C ILE A 301 14.64 0.02 14.34
N LYS A 302 14.05 -0.64 15.34
CA LYS A 302 13.74 -0.03 16.64
C LYS A 302 14.96 0.57 17.31
N ASN A 303 16.11 -0.13 17.26
CA ASN A 303 17.36 0.32 17.89
C ASN A 303 18.09 1.44 17.12
N VAL A 304 17.71 1.69 15.86
CA VAL A 304 18.27 2.77 15.03
C VAL A 304 17.43 4.07 15.14
N PHE A 305 16.16 3.97 15.55
CA PHE A 305 15.24 5.11 15.68
C PHE A 305 14.98 5.55 17.13
N ILE A 306 15.56 4.86 18.11
CA ILE A 306 15.62 5.24 19.54
C ILE A 306 17.07 5.52 19.91
#